data_cf156f5aea15f76340ac9fa4c70522f2
#
_entry.id   cf156f5aea15f76340ac9fa4c70522f2
#
_cell.length_a   1.000
_cell.length_b   1.000
_cell.length_c   1.000
_cell.angle_alpha   90.00
_cell.angle_beta   90.00
_cell.angle_gamma   90.00
#
_symmetry.space_group_name_H-M   'P 1'
#
loop_
_entity.id
_entity.type
_entity.pdbx_description
1 polymer ?
#
loop_
_entity_poly.entity_id
_entity_poly.type
_entity_poly.pdbx_seq_one_letter_code
_entity_poly.pdbx_strand_id
1 'polypeptide(L)'
;MQQKLIKKDSAWNVSAIADIDYLQDNFRTVQRLYRPEFARDWNLDNSEANQGNVSLGDQLLFNSGVQAFHHKKGRFAYNFEHLNYSEAFNGNRHNLKADLRLGDFTIFSQSSALRNSSTLNTSKFFRSFNRVVYGKNKKWAGAKLALEDNEQTEKATGNLTALSQKFISYEAFAGVGDSTKVFVELGYIHRLNDSLRNNNLQRVNTSNSYYLKSRLIIVFTFPPFFEKITQPIFS
;
A
#
# COMPACT_ATOMS: atom_id res chain seq x y z
N MET A 1 -8.64 -15.12 -15.42
CA MET A 1 -8.22 -15.01 -16.84
C MET A 1 -7.61 -13.63 -17.07
N GLN A 2 -6.44 -13.55 -17.70
CA GLN A 2 -5.78 -12.29 -18.04
C GLN A 2 -5.70 -12.16 -19.55
N GLN A 3 -6.18 -11.05 -20.11
CA GLN A 3 -6.13 -10.78 -21.54
C GLN A 3 -5.30 -9.53 -21.81
N LYS A 4 -4.36 -9.60 -22.76
CA LYS A 4 -3.55 -8.48 -23.22
C LYS A 4 -4.26 -7.73 -24.32
N LEU A 5 -4.61 -6.46 -24.07
CA LEU A 5 -5.46 -5.66 -24.95
C LEU A 5 -4.69 -4.89 -26.03
N ILE A 6 -3.48 -4.38 -25.73
CA ILE A 6 -2.67 -3.59 -26.65
C ILE A 6 -1.19 -3.93 -26.52
N LYS A 7 -0.51 -4.14 -27.65
CA LYS A 7 0.94 -4.36 -27.72
C LYS A 7 1.53 -3.60 -28.91
N LYS A 8 2.25 -2.49 -28.63
CA LYS A 8 3.15 -1.80 -29.57
C LYS A 8 4.49 -1.54 -28.89
N ASP A 9 5.61 -1.65 -29.61
CA ASP A 9 6.97 -1.60 -29.02
C ASP A 9 7.35 -0.27 -28.34
N SER A 10 6.71 0.83 -28.67
CA SER A 10 6.91 2.13 -28.02
C SER A 10 5.69 2.63 -27.24
N ALA A 11 4.67 1.79 -27.06
CA ALA A 11 3.38 2.17 -26.50
C ALA A 11 3.17 1.54 -25.11
N TRP A 12 2.10 1.96 -24.46
CA TRP A 12 1.56 1.34 -23.28
C TRP A 12 1.02 -0.07 -23.60
N ASN A 13 1.44 -1.05 -22.82
CA ASN A 13 0.82 -2.37 -22.84
C ASN A 13 -0.32 -2.34 -21.82
N VAL A 14 -1.53 -2.63 -22.30
CA VAL A 14 -2.73 -2.67 -21.46
C VAL A 14 -3.20 -4.11 -21.34
N SER A 15 -3.52 -4.55 -20.13
CA SER A 15 -4.12 -5.85 -19.84
C SER A 15 -5.30 -5.70 -18.89
N ALA A 16 -6.29 -6.57 -19.05
CA ALA A 16 -7.41 -6.70 -18.14
C ALA A 16 -7.38 -8.06 -17.45
N ILE A 17 -7.87 -8.09 -16.22
CA ILE A 17 -7.99 -9.28 -15.37
C ILE A 17 -9.44 -9.35 -14.91
N ALA A 18 -10.00 -10.55 -14.91
CA ALA A 18 -11.24 -10.86 -14.24
C ALA A 18 -11.13 -12.22 -13.58
N ASP A 19 -11.58 -12.32 -12.34
CA ASP A 19 -11.51 -13.52 -11.53
C ASP A 19 -12.74 -13.62 -10.63
N ILE A 20 -13.22 -14.83 -10.41
CA ILE A 20 -14.39 -15.12 -9.57
C ILE A 20 -14.06 -16.33 -8.71
N ASP A 21 -14.09 -16.14 -7.41
CA ASP A 21 -14.02 -17.20 -6.42
C ASP A 21 -15.40 -17.38 -5.77
N TYR A 22 -15.95 -18.58 -5.87
CA TYR A 22 -17.21 -18.93 -5.25
C TYR A 22 -17.02 -20.11 -4.30
N LEU A 23 -17.47 -19.95 -3.07
CA LEU A 23 -17.37 -20.95 -2.02
C LEU A 23 -18.76 -21.21 -1.45
N GLN A 24 -19.21 -22.45 -1.52
CA GLN A 24 -20.49 -22.88 -0.93
C GLN A 24 -20.40 -22.99 0.59
N ASP A 25 -21.48 -22.71 1.28
CA ASP A 25 -21.62 -22.76 2.74
C ASP A 25 -21.16 -24.09 3.36
N ASN A 26 -21.45 -25.21 2.73
CA ASN A 26 -21.09 -26.55 3.20
C ASN A 26 -19.63 -26.95 2.90
N PHE A 27 -18.86 -26.11 2.21
CA PHE A 27 -17.48 -26.40 1.87
C PHE A 27 -16.56 -26.03 3.04
N ARG A 28 -15.94 -27.03 3.65
CA ARG A 28 -14.94 -26.83 4.72
C ARG A 28 -13.56 -27.07 4.17
N THR A 29 -12.74 -26.03 4.13
CA THR A 29 -11.33 -26.15 3.75
C THR A 29 -10.50 -26.65 4.92
N VAL A 30 -9.50 -27.51 4.66
CA VAL A 30 -8.52 -27.95 5.66
C VAL A 30 -7.58 -26.80 6.06
N GLN A 31 -7.42 -25.81 5.20
CA GLN A 31 -6.58 -24.61 5.43
C GLN A 31 -7.43 -23.36 5.26
N ARG A 32 -6.99 -22.24 5.87
CA ARG A 32 -7.62 -20.93 5.66
C ARG A 32 -7.58 -20.57 4.18
N LEU A 33 -8.74 -20.33 3.59
CA LEU A 33 -8.85 -19.94 2.19
C LEU A 33 -8.25 -18.55 1.94
N TYR A 34 -8.37 -17.65 2.90
CA TYR A 34 -7.91 -16.28 2.82
C TYR A 34 -6.75 -16.01 3.77
N ARG A 35 -5.88 -15.06 3.37
CA ARG A 35 -4.75 -14.62 4.19
C ARG A 35 -5.25 -14.00 5.51
N PRO A 36 -4.44 -14.02 6.58
CA PRO A 36 -4.81 -13.40 7.87
C PRO A 36 -5.17 -11.90 7.74
N GLU A 37 -4.55 -11.22 6.77
CA GLU A 37 -4.81 -9.80 6.48
C GLU A 37 -6.17 -9.56 5.81
N PHE A 38 -6.81 -10.60 5.29
CA PHE A 38 -8.08 -10.47 4.55
C PHE A 38 -9.16 -9.79 5.39
N ALA A 39 -9.34 -10.19 6.64
CA ALA A 39 -10.32 -9.60 7.55
C ALA A 39 -10.05 -8.09 7.73
N ARG A 40 -8.79 -7.72 7.94
CA ARG A 40 -8.38 -6.32 8.06
C ARG A 40 -8.61 -5.53 6.76
N ASP A 41 -8.28 -6.13 5.63
CA ASP A 41 -8.40 -5.49 4.31
C ASP A 41 -9.85 -5.22 3.91
N TRP A 42 -10.79 -6.00 4.44
CA TRP A 42 -12.23 -5.83 4.26
C TRP A 42 -12.92 -5.14 5.44
N ASN A 43 -12.15 -4.76 6.47
CA ASN A 43 -12.66 -4.15 7.71
C ASN A 43 -13.77 -5.01 8.37
N LEU A 44 -13.57 -6.34 8.33
CA LEU A 44 -14.44 -7.30 8.98
C LEU A 44 -14.18 -7.26 10.49
N ASP A 45 -15.24 -7.23 11.27
CA ASP A 45 -15.10 -7.30 12.73
C ASP A 45 -14.53 -8.67 13.13
N ASN A 46 -13.68 -8.70 14.17
CA ASN A 46 -13.09 -9.94 14.66
C ASN A 46 -14.14 -10.95 15.14
N SER A 47 -15.31 -10.48 15.56
CA SER A 47 -16.45 -11.32 15.91
C SER A 47 -17.02 -12.04 14.68
N GLU A 48 -16.99 -11.43 13.51
CA GLU A 48 -17.48 -12.00 12.25
C GLU A 48 -16.42 -12.89 11.57
N ALA A 49 -15.13 -12.55 11.71
CA ALA A 49 -14.03 -13.30 11.10
C ALA A 49 -13.56 -14.52 11.93
N ASN A 50 -13.74 -14.50 13.25
CA ASN A 50 -13.23 -15.49 14.19
C ASN A 50 -14.28 -16.49 14.69
N GLN A 51 -15.54 -16.37 14.28
CA GLN A 51 -16.54 -17.38 14.62
C GLN A 51 -16.32 -18.64 13.77
N GLY A 52 -15.29 -19.41 14.11
CA GLY A 52 -14.93 -20.66 13.44
C GLY A 52 -16.01 -21.73 13.38
N ASN A 53 -17.24 -21.45 13.83
CA ASN A 53 -18.39 -22.34 13.82
C ASN A 53 -19.69 -21.70 13.27
N VAL A 54 -19.68 -20.43 12.86
CA VAL A 54 -20.84 -19.83 12.22
C VAL A 54 -20.63 -19.90 10.71
N SER A 55 -21.52 -20.62 10.05
CA SER A 55 -21.61 -20.58 8.60
C SER A 55 -21.95 -19.15 8.17
N LEU A 56 -21.06 -18.52 7.42
CA LEU A 56 -21.29 -17.21 6.84
C LEU A 56 -22.19 -17.28 5.58
N GLY A 57 -22.65 -18.49 5.23
CA GLY A 57 -23.35 -18.75 3.98
C GLY A 57 -22.40 -18.83 2.78
N ASP A 58 -22.99 -18.83 1.60
CA ASP A 58 -22.24 -18.83 0.35
C ASP A 58 -21.39 -17.57 0.23
N GLN A 59 -20.15 -17.73 -0.25
CA GLN A 59 -19.19 -16.66 -0.41
C GLN A 59 -18.89 -16.44 -1.88
N LEU A 60 -18.96 -15.19 -2.31
CA LEU A 60 -18.59 -14.76 -3.66
C LEU A 60 -17.56 -13.64 -3.57
N LEU A 61 -16.38 -13.87 -4.13
CA LEU A 61 -15.38 -12.84 -4.36
C LEU A 61 -15.22 -12.64 -5.87
N PHE A 62 -15.62 -11.48 -6.34
CA PHE A 62 -15.38 -11.04 -7.71
C PHE A 62 -14.24 -10.02 -7.73
N ASN A 63 -13.29 -10.22 -8.63
CA ASN A 63 -12.17 -9.34 -8.83
C ASN A 63 -12.06 -8.96 -10.31
N SER A 64 -11.93 -7.68 -10.62
CA SER A 64 -11.69 -7.21 -11.97
C SER A 64 -10.69 -6.05 -11.95
N GLY A 65 -9.84 -5.98 -12.96
CA GLY A 65 -8.83 -4.94 -13.00
C GLY A 65 -8.31 -4.65 -14.39
N VAL A 66 -7.72 -3.47 -14.51
CA VAL A 66 -7.00 -3.02 -15.70
C VAL A 66 -5.63 -2.52 -15.26
N GLN A 67 -4.59 -2.96 -15.96
CA GLN A 67 -3.25 -2.43 -15.76
C GLN A 67 -2.65 -1.95 -17.07
N ALA A 68 -1.93 -0.85 -17.03
CA ALA A 68 -1.16 -0.31 -18.12
C ALA A 68 0.31 -0.22 -17.72
N PHE A 69 1.18 -0.71 -18.57
CA PHE A 69 2.62 -0.72 -18.34
C PHE A 69 3.36 -0.12 -19.53
N HIS A 70 4.32 0.75 -19.25
CA HIS A 70 5.24 1.30 -20.23
C HIS A 70 6.67 1.21 -19.67
N HIS A 71 7.60 0.58 -20.43
CA HIS A 71 8.95 0.26 -19.96
C HIS A 71 9.77 1.46 -19.46
N LYS A 72 9.55 2.67 -20.01
CA LYS A 72 10.24 3.91 -19.58
C LYS A 72 9.42 4.79 -18.65
N LYS A 73 8.07 4.77 -18.78
CA LYS A 73 7.19 5.71 -18.07
C LYS A 73 6.58 5.11 -16.80
N GLY A 74 6.63 3.77 -16.65
CA GLY A 74 6.17 3.09 -15.44
C GLY A 74 4.86 2.33 -15.62
N ARG A 75 4.06 2.26 -14.57
CA ARG A 75 2.83 1.46 -14.54
C ARG A 75 1.70 2.20 -13.86
N PHE A 76 0.49 1.85 -14.28
CA PHE A 76 -0.77 2.23 -13.68
C PHE A 76 -1.61 0.97 -13.55
N ALA A 77 -2.31 0.80 -12.43
CA ALA A 77 -3.22 -0.31 -12.22
C ALA A 77 -4.44 0.15 -11.43
N TYR A 78 -5.59 -0.30 -11.85
CA TYR A 78 -6.85 -0.16 -11.14
C TYR A 78 -7.44 -1.55 -10.94
N ASN A 79 -7.95 -1.82 -9.74
CA ASN A 79 -8.59 -3.06 -9.38
C ASN A 79 -9.89 -2.79 -8.62
N PHE A 80 -10.94 -3.48 -9.02
CA PHE A 80 -12.22 -3.51 -8.34
C PHE A 80 -12.43 -4.91 -7.77
N GLU A 81 -12.85 -4.98 -6.51
CA GLU A 81 -13.16 -6.22 -5.82
C GLU A 81 -14.54 -6.10 -5.17
N HIS A 82 -15.33 -7.14 -5.30
CA HIS A 82 -16.62 -7.27 -4.65
C HIS A 82 -16.64 -8.55 -3.83
N LEU A 83 -16.94 -8.44 -2.54
CA LEU A 83 -17.05 -9.57 -1.62
C LEU A 83 -18.48 -9.62 -1.08
N ASN A 84 -19.07 -10.81 -1.17
CA ASN A 84 -20.40 -11.08 -0.63
C ASN A 84 -20.38 -12.39 0.18
N TYR A 85 -20.97 -12.35 1.37
CA TYR A 85 -21.25 -13.52 2.20
C TYR A 85 -22.76 -13.61 2.39
N SER A 86 -23.49 -14.14 1.42
CA SER A 86 -24.95 -14.21 1.46
C SER A 86 -25.60 -12.93 2.02
N GLU A 87 -26.29 -13.01 3.15
CA GLU A 87 -26.91 -11.86 3.82
C GLU A 87 -26.02 -11.23 4.90
N ALA A 88 -24.92 -11.88 5.29
CA ALA A 88 -24.10 -11.46 6.42
C ALA A 88 -23.18 -10.28 6.11
N PHE A 89 -22.64 -10.21 4.89
CA PHE A 89 -21.68 -9.18 4.50
C PHE A 89 -21.71 -8.88 3.02
N ASN A 90 -21.63 -7.60 2.68
CA ASN A 90 -21.47 -7.12 1.32
C ASN A 90 -20.44 -5.97 1.30
N GLY A 91 -19.46 -6.04 0.42
CA GLY A 91 -18.42 -5.02 0.34
C GLY A 91 -17.90 -4.81 -1.08
N ASN A 92 -17.54 -3.55 -1.36
CA ASN A 92 -16.89 -3.15 -2.60
C ASN A 92 -15.59 -2.43 -2.29
N ARG A 93 -14.50 -2.82 -2.96
CA ARG A 93 -13.19 -2.22 -2.80
C ARG A 93 -12.63 -1.78 -4.14
N HIS A 94 -12.12 -0.56 -4.18
CA HIS A 94 -11.45 0.03 -5.33
C HIS A 94 -9.99 0.28 -4.96
N ASN A 95 -9.06 -0.25 -5.72
CA ASN A 95 -7.63 -0.06 -5.54
C ASN A 95 -7.03 0.62 -6.76
N LEU A 96 -6.28 1.68 -6.53
CA LEU A 96 -5.54 2.41 -7.55
C LEU A 96 -4.05 2.39 -7.20
N LYS A 97 -3.20 2.08 -8.18
CA LYS A 97 -1.76 2.13 -8.03
C LYS A 97 -1.12 2.76 -9.25
N ALA A 98 -0.27 3.76 -9.04
CA ALA A 98 0.53 4.38 -10.08
C ALA A 98 1.99 4.49 -9.63
N ASP A 99 2.91 4.17 -10.53
CA ASP A 99 4.35 4.32 -10.36
C ASP A 99 4.89 4.84 -11.69
N LEU A 100 5.05 6.16 -11.78
CA LEU A 100 5.28 6.87 -13.03
C LEU A 100 6.60 7.64 -12.98
N ARG A 101 7.30 7.67 -14.11
CA ARG A 101 8.50 8.48 -14.36
C ARG A 101 8.22 9.42 -15.53
N LEU A 102 8.20 10.70 -15.26
CA LEU A 102 7.85 11.76 -16.21
C LEU A 102 8.99 12.78 -16.26
N GLY A 103 10.00 12.53 -17.12
CA GLY A 103 11.23 13.31 -17.13
C GLY A 103 11.99 13.19 -15.81
N ASP A 104 12.20 14.32 -15.15
CA ASP A 104 12.89 14.41 -13.85
C ASP A 104 11.95 14.11 -12.65
N PHE A 105 10.66 13.84 -12.91
CA PHE A 105 9.69 13.53 -11.87
C PHE A 105 9.46 12.02 -11.73
N THR A 106 9.39 11.56 -10.48
CA THR A 106 8.89 10.24 -10.10
C THR A 106 7.65 10.42 -9.24
N ILE A 107 6.56 9.76 -9.63
CA ILE A 107 5.28 9.82 -8.94
C ILE A 107 4.91 8.41 -8.51
N PHE A 108 4.68 8.23 -7.23
CA PHE A 108 4.11 7.02 -6.67
C PHE A 108 2.77 7.37 -6.01
N SER A 109 1.73 6.64 -6.35
CA SER A 109 0.41 6.76 -5.74
C SER A 109 -0.17 5.36 -5.49
N GLN A 110 -0.71 5.16 -4.30
CA GLN A 110 -1.48 3.97 -3.97
C GLN A 110 -2.67 4.40 -3.14
N SER A 111 -3.87 4.10 -3.62
CA SER A 111 -5.12 4.44 -2.94
C SER A 111 -6.04 3.23 -2.90
N SER A 112 -6.77 3.09 -1.80
CA SER A 112 -7.80 2.08 -1.61
C SER A 112 -9.02 2.73 -1.01
N ALA A 113 -10.18 2.48 -1.60
CA ALA A 113 -11.47 2.89 -1.08
C ALA A 113 -12.35 1.64 -0.90
N LEU A 114 -12.86 1.45 0.31
CA LEU A 114 -13.72 0.34 0.69
C LEU A 114 -15.06 0.90 1.20
N ARG A 115 -16.13 0.27 0.78
CA ARG A 115 -17.44 0.41 1.41
C ARG A 115 -17.99 -0.98 1.67
N ASN A 116 -18.40 -1.21 2.89
CA ASN A 116 -19.01 -2.48 3.26
C ASN A 116 -20.22 -2.30 4.17
N SER A 117 -21.00 -3.35 4.26
CA SER A 117 -22.14 -3.46 5.15
C SER A 117 -22.19 -4.90 5.65
N SER A 118 -22.14 -5.08 6.96
CA SER A 118 -22.40 -6.35 7.64
C SER A 118 -23.75 -6.33 8.33
N THR A 119 -24.07 -7.40 9.03
CA THR A 119 -25.30 -7.46 9.86
C THR A 119 -25.34 -6.37 10.93
N LEU A 120 -24.19 -6.05 11.54
CA LEU A 120 -24.09 -5.14 12.67
C LEU A 120 -23.63 -3.72 12.27
N ASN A 121 -22.77 -3.60 11.27
CA ASN A 121 -22.05 -2.36 10.97
C ASN A 121 -22.10 -2.00 9.49
N THR A 122 -21.92 -0.71 9.22
CA THR A 122 -21.55 -0.20 7.90
C THR A 122 -20.21 0.50 8.01
N SER A 123 -19.33 0.33 7.01
CA SER A 123 -18.02 0.97 7.01
C SER A 123 -17.72 1.70 5.71
N LYS A 124 -17.04 2.83 5.84
CA LYS A 124 -16.38 3.54 4.76
C LYS A 124 -14.92 3.68 5.13
N PHE A 125 -14.05 3.13 4.33
CA PHE A 125 -12.62 3.19 4.55
C PHE A 125 -11.94 3.74 3.31
N PHE A 126 -11.11 4.76 3.50
CA PHE A 126 -10.26 5.32 2.46
C PHE A 126 -8.83 5.41 2.97
N ARG A 127 -7.89 4.88 2.19
CA ARG A 127 -6.45 5.02 2.44
C ARG A 127 -5.78 5.48 1.17
N SER A 128 -4.89 6.45 1.27
CA SER A 128 -4.10 6.93 0.16
C SER A 128 -2.68 7.26 0.60
N PHE A 129 -1.71 6.82 -0.17
CA PHE A 129 -0.31 7.19 -0.02
C PHE A 129 0.20 7.72 -1.35
N ASN A 130 0.68 8.95 -1.35
CA ASN A 130 1.17 9.64 -2.53
C ASN A 130 2.57 10.17 -2.26
N ARG A 131 3.46 10.02 -3.24
CA ARG A 131 4.81 10.55 -3.20
C ARG A 131 5.16 11.14 -4.56
N VAL A 132 5.63 12.36 -4.57
CA VAL A 132 6.17 13.04 -5.75
C VAL A 132 7.59 13.45 -5.45
N VAL A 133 8.51 13.12 -6.34
CA VAL A 133 9.93 13.47 -6.24
C VAL A 133 10.37 14.08 -7.55
N TYR A 134 10.94 15.26 -7.49
CA TYR A 134 11.74 15.85 -8.55
C TYR A 134 13.22 15.55 -8.28
N GLY A 135 13.94 15.01 -9.26
CA GLY A 135 15.34 14.65 -9.11
C GLY A 135 16.17 14.96 -10.35
N LYS A 136 17.21 15.80 -10.19
CA LYS A 136 18.13 16.17 -11.25
C LYS A 136 19.54 16.39 -10.71
N ASN A 137 20.55 15.91 -11.44
CA ASN A 137 21.96 16.15 -11.13
C ASN A 137 22.33 15.80 -9.67
N LYS A 138 21.91 14.61 -9.20
CA LYS A 138 22.13 14.12 -7.82
C LYS A 138 21.50 15.02 -6.74
N LYS A 139 20.56 15.84 -7.08
CA LYS A 139 19.74 16.63 -6.15
C LYS A 139 18.28 16.19 -6.31
N TRP A 140 17.56 16.11 -5.21
CA TRP A 140 16.13 15.82 -5.25
C TRP A 140 15.39 16.60 -4.19
N ALA A 141 14.14 16.83 -4.47
CA ALA A 141 13.17 17.34 -3.52
C ALA A 141 11.83 16.63 -3.75
N GLY A 142 11.06 16.50 -2.72
CA GLY A 142 9.79 15.82 -2.85
C GLY A 142 8.85 16.06 -1.69
N ALA A 143 7.64 15.55 -1.90
CA ALA A 143 6.59 15.55 -0.90
C ALA A 143 5.94 14.17 -0.83
N LYS A 144 5.43 13.83 0.37
CA LYS A 144 4.56 12.68 0.59
C LYS A 144 3.29 13.14 1.29
N LEU A 145 2.20 12.50 0.93
CA LEU A 145 0.90 12.66 1.57
C LEU A 145 0.37 11.26 1.88
N ALA A 146 0.12 10.99 3.16
CA ALA A 146 -0.57 9.79 3.61
C ALA A 146 -1.89 10.20 4.26
N LEU A 147 -2.98 9.57 3.81
CA LEU A 147 -4.34 9.78 4.31
C LEU A 147 -4.91 8.43 4.69
N GLU A 148 -5.58 8.38 5.82
CA GLU A 148 -6.45 7.27 6.21
C GLU A 148 -7.70 7.86 6.86
N ASP A 149 -8.86 7.40 6.39
CA ASP A 149 -10.15 7.78 6.92
C ASP A 149 -10.98 6.50 7.03
N ASN A 150 -11.25 6.08 8.27
CA ASN A 150 -12.04 4.91 8.60
C ASN A 150 -13.25 5.35 9.42
N GLU A 151 -14.42 5.24 8.85
CA GLU A 151 -15.69 5.46 9.53
C GLU A 151 -16.45 4.14 9.57
N GLN A 152 -16.68 3.62 10.78
CA GLN A 152 -17.53 2.47 11.00
C GLN A 152 -18.68 2.88 11.89
N THR A 153 -19.91 2.61 11.42
CA THR A 153 -21.15 2.99 12.10
C THR A 153 -21.93 1.74 12.47
N GLU A 154 -22.33 1.63 13.71
CA GLU A 154 -23.23 0.59 14.20
C GLU A 154 -24.65 0.83 13.69
N LYS A 155 -25.28 -0.16 13.06
CA LYS A 155 -26.61 -0.01 12.45
C LYS A 155 -27.73 0.20 13.48
N ALA A 156 -27.59 -0.41 14.66
CA ALA A 156 -28.61 -0.34 15.70
C ALA A 156 -28.74 1.06 16.30
N THR A 157 -27.62 1.76 16.50
CA THR A 157 -27.57 3.04 17.19
C THR A 157 -27.30 4.22 16.27
N GLY A 158 -26.76 3.97 15.08
CA GLY A 158 -26.27 5.02 14.17
C GLY A 158 -24.99 5.70 14.64
N ASN A 159 -24.35 5.20 15.71
CA ASN A 159 -23.16 5.78 16.28
C ASN A 159 -21.87 5.25 15.62
N LEU A 160 -20.83 6.07 15.60
CA LEU A 160 -19.49 5.62 15.22
C LEU A 160 -18.96 4.60 16.21
N THR A 161 -18.30 3.56 15.71
CA THR A 161 -17.63 2.57 16.56
C THR A 161 -16.23 3.03 16.96
N ALA A 162 -15.63 2.36 17.95
CA ALA A 162 -14.26 2.62 18.41
C ALA A 162 -13.18 2.42 17.35
N LEU A 163 -13.50 1.74 16.22
CA LEU A 163 -12.61 1.54 15.09
C LEU A 163 -12.55 2.76 14.15
N SER A 164 -13.42 3.76 14.36
CA SER A 164 -13.43 4.97 13.56
C SER A 164 -12.24 5.86 13.89
N GLN A 165 -11.43 6.18 12.87
CA GLN A 165 -10.23 6.99 13.01
C GLN A 165 -9.89 7.73 11.73
N LYS A 166 -9.19 8.84 11.86
CA LYS A 166 -8.65 9.61 10.74
C LYS A 166 -7.18 9.94 10.99
N PHE A 167 -6.38 9.73 9.96
CA PHE A 167 -4.96 10.02 9.98
C PHE A 167 -4.56 10.80 8.75
N ILE A 168 -3.79 11.87 8.93
CA ILE A 168 -3.21 12.66 7.85
C ILE A 168 -1.73 12.89 8.16
N SER A 169 -0.86 12.65 7.20
CA SER A 169 0.57 12.95 7.31
C SER A 169 1.07 13.64 6.06
N TYR A 170 1.69 14.78 6.25
CA TYR A 170 2.41 15.52 5.20
C TYR A 170 3.90 15.41 5.47
N GLU A 171 4.67 15.12 4.44
CA GLU A 171 6.13 15.11 4.51
C GLU A 171 6.70 15.91 3.36
N ALA A 172 7.64 16.81 3.64
CA ALA A 172 8.47 17.48 2.65
C ALA A 172 9.92 17.11 2.90
N PHE A 173 10.68 16.83 1.86
CA PHE A 173 12.07 16.45 1.96
C PHE A 173 12.90 16.95 0.78
N ALA A 174 14.18 17.14 1.03
CA ALA A 174 15.16 17.47 0.00
C ALA A 174 16.50 16.82 0.31
N GLY A 175 17.24 16.46 -0.72
CA GLY A 175 18.51 15.79 -0.54
C GLY A 175 19.48 16.05 -1.68
N VAL A 176 20.71 15.66 -1.43
CA VAL A 176 21.83 15.75 -2.37
C VAL A 176 22.75 14.55 -2.21
N GLY A 177 23.34 14.12 -3.30
CA GLY A 177 24.29 13.02 -3.33
C GLY A 177 23.86 11.88 -4.23
N ASP A 178 24.55 10.78 -4.12
CA ASP A 178 24.28 9.54 -4.84
C ASP A 178 23.65 8.54 -3.86
N SER A 179 22.41 8.17 -4.08
CA SER A 179 21.67 7.26 -3.19
C SER A 179 22.33 5.88 -3.03
N THR A 180 23.23 5.50 -3.92
CA THR A 180 23.97 4.24 -3.87
C THR A 180 25.30 4.35 -3.14
N LYS A 181 25.86 5.56 -3.00
CA LYS A 181 27.18 5.82 -2.43
C LYS A 181 27.12 6.70 -1.19
N VAL A 182 26.98 8.00 -1.42
CA VAL A 182 26.96 9.02 -0.38
C VAL A 182 25.78 9.95 -0.64
N PHE A 183 24.93 10.13 0.33
CA PHE A 183 23.86 11.10 0.26
C PHE A 183 23.51 11.69 1.63
N VAL A 184 22.88 12.87 1.58
CA VAL A 184 22.23 13.52 2.72
C VAL A 184 20.84 13.94 2.31
N GLU A 185 19.84 13.63 3.13
CA GLU A 185 18.45 14.03 2.95
C GLU A 185 17.92 14.63 4.26
N LEU A 186 17.29 15.78 4.18
CA LEU A 186 16.56 16.44 5.27
C LEU A 186 15.08 16.36 4.98
N GLY A 187 14.29 16.15 6.01
CA GLY A 187 12.85 16.13 5.87
C GLY A 187 12.11 16.65 7.10
N TYR A 188 10.88 17.08 6.84
CA TYR A 188 9.91 17.53 7.82
C TYR A 188 8.63 16.71 7.67
N ILE A 189 8.07 16.26 8.76
CA ILE A 189 6.83 15.48 8.82
C ILE A 189 5.86 16.16 9.77
N HIS A 190 4.66 16.41 9.29
CA HIS A 190 3.51 16.85 10.08
C HIS A 190 2.44 15.78 10.08
N ARG A 191 1.96 15.38 11.27
CA ARG A 191 0.95 14.32 11.43
C ARG A 191 -0.21 14.80 12.28
N LEU A 192 -1.40 14.40 11.86
CA LEU A 192 -2.67 14.69 12.50
C LEU A 192 -3.43 13.37 12.69
N ASN A 193 -3.83 13.10 13.93
CA ASN A 193 -4.62 11.91 14.26
C ASN A 193 -5.91 12.33 14.95
N ASP A 194 -7.02 11.84 14.43
CA ASP A 194 -8.33 11.98 15.03
C ASP A 194 -8.85 10.57 15.42
N SER A 195 -9.41 10.45 16.58
CA SER A 195 -10.08 9.23 17.04
C SER A 195 -11.43 9.53 17.68
N LEU A 196 -12.22 8.50 17.88
CA LEU A 196 -13.56 8.64 18.44
C LEU A 196 -13.50 9.13 19.90
N ARG A 197 -14.21 10.24 20.17
CA ARG A 197 -14.51 10.74 21.51
C ARG A 197 -15.92 11.31 21.50
N ASN A 198 -16.75 10.92 22.47
CA ASN A 198 -18.14 11.40 22.60
C ASN A 198 -18.92 11.28 21.28
N ASN A 199 -18.84 10.13 20.60
CA ASN A 199 -19.48 9.82 19.32
C ASN A 199 -19.07 10.70 18.13
N ASN A 200 -17.99 11.45 18.24
CA ASN A 200 -17.44 12.27 17.16
C ASN A 200 -15.93 12.04 17.01
N LEU A 201 -15.41 12.16 15.80
CA LEU A 201 -13.98 12.19 15.56
C LEU A 201 -13.38 13.51 16.06
N GLN A 202 -12.46 13.42 16.99
CA GLN A 202 -11.78 14.56 17.57
C GLN A 202 -10.27 14.42 17.47
N ARG A 203 -9.58 15.55 17.31
CA ARG A 203 -8.12 15.60 17.27
C ARG A 203 -7.53 15.09 18.58
N VAL A 204 -6.80 13.98 18.52
CA VAL A 204 -6.14 13.35 19.66
C VAL A 204 -4.67 13.71 19.71
N ASN A 205 -4.04 13.81 18.54
CA ASN A 205 -2.61 14.09 18.47
C ASN A 205 -2.26 14.92 17.23
N THR A 206 -1.35 15.87 17.44
CA THR A 206 -0.66 16.62 16.38
C THR A 206 0.83 16.53 16.66
N SER A 207 1.61 16.06 15.70
CA SER A 207 3.06 15.96 15.86
C SER A 207 3.81 16.55 14.69
N ASN A 208 4.95 17.18 15.00
CA ASN A 208 5.91 17.68 14.06
C ASN A 208 7.23 16.94 14.28
N SER A 209 7.87 16.51 13.23
CA SER A 209 9.15 15.81 13.31
C SER A 209 10.07 16.27 12.19
N TYR A 210 11.35 16.41 12.50
CA TYR A 210 12.41 16.64 11.54
C TYR A 210 13.31 15.43 11.51
N TYR A 211 13.82 15.09 10.35
CA TYR A 211 14.80 14.00 10.25
C TYR A 211 15.97 14.38 9.35
N LEU A 212 17.11 13.81 9.69
CA LEU A 212 18.31 13.78 8.86
C LEU A 212 18.58 12.32 8.50
N LYS A 213 18.62 12.02 7.21
CA LYS A 213 19.00 10.70 6.71
C LYS A 213 20.28 10.83 5.90
N SER A 214 21.28 10.07 6.23
CA SER A 214 22.54 10.04 5.51
C SER A 214 22.99 8.61 5.28
N ARG A 215 23.80 8.43 4.24
CA ARG A 215 24.50 7.19 3.94
C ARG A 215 25.92 7.53 3.53
N LEU A 216 26.88 6.88 4.15
CA LEU A 216 28.30 6.95 3.78
C LEU A 216 28.79 5.50 3.60
N ILE A 217 29.24 5.17 2.41
CA ILE A 217 29.89 3.89 2.14
C ILE A 217 31.39 4.17 2.03
N ILE A 218 32.14 3.73 3.02
CA ILE A 218 33.62 3.80 3.00
C ILE A 218 34.12 2.47 2.42
N VAL A 219 34.69 2.51 1.23
CA VAL A 219 35.32 1.35 0.61
C VAL A 219 36.82 1.45 0.89
N PHE A 220 37.32 0.57 1.74
CA PHE A 220 38.78 0.43 1.93
C PHE A 220 39.31 -0.50 0.82
N THR A 221 40.03 0.06 -0.14
CA THR A 221 40.80 -0.72 -1.09
C THR A 221 42.20 -0.93 -0.46
N PHE A 222 42.46 -2.11 0.03
CA PHE A 222 43.84 -2.51 0.38
C PHE A 222 44.55 -2.83 -0.93
N PRO A 223 45.71 -2.22 -1.20
CA PRO A 223 46.53 -2.66 -2.33
C PRO A 223 46.93 -4.12 -2.10
N PRO A 224 46.91 -4.97 -3.13
CA PRO A 224 47.38 -6.33 -2.97
C PRO A 224 48.87 -6.32 -2.58
N PHE A 225 49.16 -6.79 -1.38
CA PHE A 225 50.52 -7.10 -0.98
C PHE A 225 50.96 -8.33 -1.77
N PHE A 226 51.49 -8.13 -2.95
CA PHE A 226 52.31 -9.15 -3.61
C PHE A 226 53.72 -9.04 -3.06
N GLU A 227 54.03 -9.78 -2.02
CA GLU A 227 55.41 -10.17 -1.71
C GLU A 227 55.89 -11.05 -2.85
N LYS A 228 56.81 -10.50 -3.67
CA LYS A 228 57.66 -11.31 -4.53
C LYS A 228 58.61 -12.11 -3.63
N ILE A 229 58.20 -13.34 -3.33
CA ILE A 229 59.15 -14.32 -2.78
C ILE A 229 60.06 -14.71 -3.94
N THR A 230 61.21 -14.05 -4.05
CA THR A 230 62.33 -14.49 -4.85
C THR A 230 62.97 -15.67 -4.12
N GLN A 231 62.69 -16.89 -4.56
CA GLN A 231 63.43 -18.06 -4.10
C GLN A 231 64.88 -17.96 -4.60
N PRO A 232 65.90 -18.19 -3.72
CA PRO A 232 67.29 -18.29 -4.15
C PRO A 232 67.47 -19.61 -4.93
N ILE A 233 68.01 -19.49 -6.14
CA ILE A 233 68.50 -20.62 -6.92
C ILE A 233 69.74 -21.11 -6.27
N PHE A 234 69.72 -22.27 -5.61
CA PHE A 234 70.95 -22.98 -5.21
C PHE A 234 71.49 -23.75 -6.43
N SER A 235 72.73 -23.45 -6.75
CA SER A 235 73.62 -24.17 -7.69
C SER A 235 74.06 -25.49 -7.12
#